data_a6db54a79ca8e3c1249b9b724157ab13
#
_entry.id   a6db54a79ca8e3c1249b9b724157ab13
#
_cell.length_a   1.000
_cell.length_b   1.000
_cell.length_c   1.000
_cell.angle_alpha   90.00
_cell.angle_beta   90.00
_cell.angle_gamma   90.00
#
_symmetry.space_group_name_H-M   'P 1'
#
loop_
_entity.id
_entity.type
_entity.pdbx_description
1 polymer ?
#
loop_
_entity_poly.entity_id
_entity_poly.type
_entity_poly.pdbx_seq_one_letter_code
_entity_poly.pdbx_strand_id
1 'polypeptide(L)'
;MNKFFKVIVPLLLAVFIIASIGWYFLVYDRDFTQDMLLHQARHSDAKGNTKLSSFFYDLAYEFNDQDENVAIELANQYKADGNYTKAEYTLVNAIADGATVELYAALCNTYVEQNKILDAVTMLDNISNPQISAQIQAMRPAAPVADYEEGFYSEYITITMTAGDGTIYYTLDGDYPSMDSLDYFEPIALDVGETVIRSVCVGNNGLVSSLSTISYTVGGIVELAEFADPAVEAAIRDLLHVGPSAEVYTSDLWEILDFNFPADAEVFTDLNLLPNLIRLTFQGMTLDSLQNLQGLTALQTLSFTDCRFPAEDLSVLAGLPMLQSLTMENCGLSTIASLSNAQHLTYLNINDNTIRNLDALSSMTSLQELHINHNALTSLTALSPLVKLKVLDVSYNSISAIAAIATCVSLEELNVSNNLLVDLGAIDNLQKLTKLSADHNQLTDVSILGSCTSLISLSISNNAITDIAALASLKNLETFEFSYNQIAELPQWTECNIRTISGAYNQLKDISVLANLHQLSYVFLDYNAIESVDALADSFYLIQVNIYGNPVKDVSALTAHDIIVNYDPTV
;
A
#
# COMPACT_ATOMS: atom_id res chain seq x y z
N MET A 1 48.75 -63.28 4.11
CA MET A 1 48.70 -62.63 2.79
C MET A 1 47.74 -63.30 1.77
N ASN A 2 47.48 -64.62 1.87
CA ASN A 2 46.68 -65.33 0.85
C ASN A 2 45.14 -65.23 0.95
N LYS A 3 44.55 -64.85 2.10
CA LYS A 3 43.09 -64.64 2.25
C LYS A 3 42.65 -63.23 1.78
N PHE A 4 43.52 -62.24 1.96
CA PHE A 4 43.25 -60.86 1.52
C PHE A 4 43.11 -60.78 -0.02
N PHE A 5 44.01 -61.40 -0.76
CA PHE A 5 43.95 -61.40 -2.24
C PHE A 5 42.84 -62.28 -2.83
N LYS A 6 42.43 -63.36 -2.15
CA LYS A 6 41.43 -64.30 -2.69
C LYS A 6 39.96 -63.89 -2.41
N VAL A 7 39.72 -63.03 -1.42
CA VAL A 7 38.33 -62.64 -1.01
C VAL A 7 38.11 -61.15 -1.17
N ILE A 8 39.06 -60.31 -0.73
CA ILE A 8 38.86 -58.86 -0.71
C ILE A 8 39.05 -58.24 -2.10
N VAL A 9 40.02 -58.71 -2.89
CA VAL A 9 40.24 -58.20 -4.25
C VAL A 9 39.05 -58.50 -5.19
N PRO A 10 38.49 -59.73 -5.24
CA PRO A 10 37.28 -60.01 -5.99
C PRO A 10 36.06 -59.22 -5.50
N LEU A 11 35.94 -59.01 -4.17
CA LEU A 11 34.84 -58.21 -3.62
C LEU A 11 34.93 -56.72 -4.01
N LEU A 12 36.15 -56.15 -3.95
CA LEU A 12 36.40 -54.77 -4.42
C LEU A 12 36.22 -54.64 -5.93
N LEU A 13 36.60 -55.66 -6.70
CA LEU A 13 36.40 -55.70 -8.16
C LEU A 13 34.90 -55.79 -8.49
N ALA A 14 34.13 -56.59 -7.75
CA ALA A 14 32.69 -56.70 -7.91
C ALA A 14 31.99 -55.36 -7.53
N VAL A 15 32.42 -54.70 -6.44
CA VAL A 15 31.92 -53.37 -6.07
C VAL A 15 32.26 -52.32 -7.15
N PHE A 16 33.48 -52.37 -7.69
CA PHE A 16 33.91 -51.50 -8.78
C PHE A 16 33.11 -51.72 -10.08
N ILE A 17 32.88 -53.00 -10.44
CA ILE A 17 32.05 -53.35 -11.60
C ILE A 17 30.60 -52.90 -11.43
N ILE A 18 30.02 -53.12 -10.25
CA ILE A 18 28.66 -52.66 -9.91
C ILE A 18 28.57 -51.12 -9.94
N ALA A 19 29.59 -50.45 -9.39
CA ALA A 19 29.67 -48.98 -9.43
C ALA A 19 29.87 -48.46 -10.87
N SER A 20 30.66 -49.17 -11.69
CA SER A 20 30.89 -48.80 -13.09
C SER A 20 29.65 -49.05 -13.95
N ILE A 21 28.91 -50.12 -13.72
CA ILE A 21 27.64 -50.41 -14.38
C ILE A 21 26.59 -49.35 -13.91
N GLY A 22 26.52 -49.06 -12.62
CA GLY A 22 25.68 -48.00 -12.11
C GLY A 22 26.03 -46.61 -12.69
N TRP A 23 27.33 -46.31 -12.81
CA TRP A 23 27.81 -45.10 -13.46
C TRP A 23 27.44 -45.05 -14.94
N TYR A 24 27.52 -46.17 -15.65
CA TYR A 24 27.12 -46.26 -17.06
C TYR A 24 25.65 -45.91 -17.26
N PHE A 25 24.74 -46.49 -16.48
CA PHE A 25 23.30 -46.16 -16.52
C PHE A 25 23.02 -44.71 -16.10
N LEU A 26 23.69 -44.20 -15.07
CA LEU A 26 23.54 -42.82 -14.60
C LEU A 26 24.02 -41.76 -15.61
N VAL A 27 25.03 -42.09 -16.47
CA VAL A 27 25.66 -41.10 -17.35
C VAL A 27 25.28 -41.31 -18.83
N TYR A 28 25.07 -42.55 -19.29
CA TYR A 28 24.87 -42.86 -20.69
C TYR A 28 23.48 -43.39 -21.06
N ASP A 29 22.71 -43.89 -20.09
CA ASP A 29 21.34 -44.37 -20.30
C ASP A 29 20.40 -43.71 -19.29
N ARG A 30 20.20 -42.42 -19.49
CA ARG A 30 19.36 -41.59 -18.62
C ARG A 30 17.90 -42.05 -18.64
N ASP A 31 17.38 -42.42 -19.81
CA ASP A 31 16.00 -42.84 -19.99
C ASP A 31 15.71 -44.11 -19.19
N PHE A 32 16.60 -45.12 -19.22
CA PHE A 32 16.46 -46.33 -18.43
C PHE A 32 16.49 -46.07 -16.93
N THR A 33 17.36 -45.15 -16.49
CA THR A 33 17.45 -44.78 -15.07
C THR A 33 16.18 -44.06 -14.61
N GLN A 34 15.67 -43.15 -15.42
CA GLN A 34 14.42 -42.45 -15.18
C GLN A 34 13.23 -43.41 -15.09
N ASP A 35 13.09 -44.32 -16.07
CA ASP A 35 12.04 -45.35 -16.07
C ASP A 35 12.09 -46.25 -14.83
N MET A 36 13.27 -46.64 -14.41
CA MET A 36 13.44 -47.43 -13.17
C MET A 36 12.99 -46.63 -11.92
N LEU A 37 13.33 -45.35 -11.82
CA LEU A 37 12.90 -44.49 -10.73
C LEU A 37 11.39 -44.28 -10.73
N LEU A 38 10.80 -44.03 -11.89
CA LEU A 38 9.35 -43.91 -12.07
C LEU A 38 8.61 -45.20 -11.70
N HIS A 39 9.17 -46.36 -12.07
CA HIS A 39 8.60 -47.64 -11.67
C HIS A 39 8.60 -47.81 -10.15
N GLN A 40 9.69 -47.42 -9.47
CA GLN A 40 9.73 -47.45 -7.97
C GLN A 40 8.81 -46.41 -7.35
N ALA A 41 8.68 -45.23 -7.94
CA ALA A 41 7.74 -44.20 -7.50
C ALA A 41 6.29 -44.72 -7.54
N ARG A 42 5.83 -45.18 -8.71
CA ARG A 42 4.48 -45.75 -8.90
C ARG A 42 4.20 -46.96 -8.04
N HIS A 43 5.21 -47.84 -7.82
CA HIS A 43 5.08 -48.98 -6.93
C HIS A 43 4.95 -48.58 -5.46
N SER A 44 5.65 -47.53 -5.02
CA SER A 44 5.57 -46.96 -3.68
C SER A 44 4.20 -46.30 -3.46
N ASP A 45 3.70 -45.58 -4.45
CA ASP A 45 2.39 -44.95 -4.44
C ASP A 45 1.27 -46.00 -4.31
N ALA A 46 1.30 -47.04 -5.13
CA ALA A 46 0.36 -48.16 -5.07
C ALA A 46 0.33 -48.87 -3.70
N LYS A 47 1.37 -48.74 -2.89
CA LYS A 47 1.46 -49.24 -1.52
C LYS A 47 1.04 -48.20 -0.47
N GLY A 48 0.63 -46.99 -0.86
CA GLY A 48 0.28 -45.90 0.03
C GLY A 48 1.47 -45.25 0.74
N ASN A 49 2.70 -45.45 0.26
CA ASN A 49 3.88 -44.81 0.83
C ASN A 49 4.25 -43.54 0.05
N THR A 50 3.46 -42.51 0.31
CA THR A 50 3.53 -41.22 -0.43
C THR A 50 4.92 -40.56 -0.33
N LYS A 51 5.55 -40.57 0.86
CA LYS A 51 6.89 -39.97 1.06
C LYS A 51 7.98 -40.66 0.25
N LEU A 52 7.90 -41.98 0.10
CA LEU A 52 8.88 -42.72 -0.69
C LEU A 52 8.58 -42.56 -2.20
N SER A 53 7.32 -42.45 -2.55
CA SER A 53 6.87 -42.12 -3.91
C SER A 53 7.39 -40.77 -4.35
N SER A 54 7.13 -39.69 -3.56
CA SER A 54 7.62 -38.35 -3.82
C SER A 54 9.13 -38.30 -3.97
N PHE A 55 9.89 -39.02 -3.13
CA PHE A 55 11.34 -39.08 -3.21
C PHE A 55 11.82 -39.67 -4.55
N PHE A 56 11.19 -40.76 -5.03
CA PHE A 56 11.56 -41.35 -6.31
C PHE A 56 11.13 -40.49 -7.50
N TYR A 57 10.00 -39.79 -7.41
CA TYR A 57 9.59 -38.82 -8.43
C TYR A 57 10.53 -37.61 -8.47
N ASP A 58 10.96 -37.08 -7.30
CA ASP A 58 11.97 -36.01 -7.23
C ASP A 58 13.26 -36.44 -7.95
N LEU A 59 13.78 -37.64 -7.65
CA LEU A 59 14.97 -38.14 -8.33
C LEU A 59 14.78 -38.33 -9.82
N ALA A 60 13.63 -38.85 -10.25
CA ALA A 60 13.33 -39.04 -11.66
C ALA A 60 13.29 -37.70 -12.44
N TYR A 61 12.74 -36.67 -11.80
CA TYR A 61 12.68 -35.31 -12.35
C TYR A 61 14.07 -34.65 -12.39
N GLU A 62 14.89 -34.81 -11.34
CA GLU A 62 16.29 -34.32 -11.35
C GLU A 62 17.14 -34.96 -12.47
N PHE A 63 16.81 -36.20 -12.88
CA PHE A 63 17.51 -36.87 -13.99
C PHE A 63 17.18 -36.30 -15.39
N ASN A 64 15.93 -35.84 -15.56
CA ASN A 64 15.46 -35.24 -16.80
C ASN A 64 14.33 -34.25 -16.48
N ASP A 65 14.71 -33.04 -16.18
CA ASP A 65 13.85 -31.92 -15.85
C ASP A 65 13.00 -31.41 -17.04
N GLN A 66 13.32 -31.86 -18.25
CA GLN A 66 12.55 -31.53 -19.45
C GLN A 66 11.42 -32.53 -19.76
N ASP A 67 11.27 -33.59 -18.98
CA ASP A 67 10.16 -34.54 -19.15
C ASP A 67 8.87 -34.02 -18.48
N GLU A 68 7.95 -33.50 -19.30
CA GLU A 68 6.69 -32.95 -18.85
C GLU A 68 5.83 -33.94 -18.07
N ASN A 69 5.84 -35.22 -18.46
CA ASN A 69 5.01 -36.22 -17.78
C ASN A 69 5.52 -36.48 -16.36
N VAL A 70 6.84 -36.51 -16.19
CA VAL A 70 7.45 -36.66 -14.86
C VAL A 70 7.18 -35.44 -14.00
N ALA A 71 7.27 -34.24 -14.55
CA ALA A 71 6.94 -33.01 -13.85
C ALA A 71 5.48 -33.01 -13.36
N ILE A 72 4.54 -33.44 -14.21
CA ILE A 72 3.12 -33.53 -13.88
C ILE A 72 2.86 -34.62 -12.83
N GLU A 73 3.46 -35.81 -12.96
CA GLU A 73 3.32 -36.89 -11.98
C GLU A 73 3.88 -36.48 -10.61
N LEU A 74 5.04 -35.82 -10.57
CA LEU A 74 5.67 -35.29 -9.35
C LEU A 74 4.77 -34.22 -8.70
N ALA A 75 4.25 -33.28 -9.48
CA ALA A 75 3.35 -32.26 -8.99
C ALA A 75 2.06 -32.87 -8.39
N ASN A 76 1.50 -33.89 -9.05
CA ASN A 76 0.34 -34.61 -8.54
C ASN A 76 0.65 -35.33 -7.22
N GLN A 77 1.84 -35.90 -7.08
CA GLN A 77 2.29 -36.52 -5.84
C GLN A 77 2.42 -35.49 -4.71
N TYR A 78 3.00 -34.31 -4.99
CA TYR A 78 3.07 -33.23 -4.03
C TYR A 78 1.67 -32.74 -3.59
N LYS A 79 0.71 -32.66 -4.53
CA LYS A 79 -0.69 -32.33 -4.20
C LYS A 79 -1.31 -33.37 -3.27
N ALA A 80 -1.10 -34.66 -3.54
CA ALA A 80 -1.58 -35.76 -2.70
C ALA A 80 -0.99 -35.70 -1.26
N ASP A 81 0.23 -35.20 -1.12
CA ASP A 81 0.90 -34.96 0.17
C ASP A 81 0.46 -33.62 0.81
N GLY A 82 -0.44 -32.86 0.18
CA GLY A 82 -0.90 -31.54 0.62
C GLY A 82 0.13 -30.42 0.41
N ASN A 83 1.21 -30.67 -0.33
CA ASN A 83 2.28 -29.69 -0.56
C ASN A 83 2.13 -28.95 -1.89
N TYR A 84 1.06 -28.16 -1.98
CA TYR A 84 0.73 -27.40 -3.19
C TYR A 84 1.82 -26.41 -3.63
N THR A 85 2.56 -25.83 -2.69
CA THR A 85 3.66 -24.91 -3.01
C THR A 85 4.76 -25.59 -3.82
N LYS A 86 5.11 -26.85 -3.48
CA LYS A 86 6.07 -27.61 -4.26
C LYS A 86 5.53 -28.04 -5.61
N ALA A 87 4.24 -28.44 -5.68
CA ALA A 87 3.59 -28.79 -6.94
C ALA A 87 3.60 -27.61 -7.91
N GLU A 88 3.23 -26.42 -7.43
CA GLU A 88 3.28 -25.16 -8.19
C GLU A 88 4.70 -24.86 -8.69
N TYR A 89 5.69 -24.90 -7.79
CA TYR A 89 7.09 -24.64 -8.14
C TYR A 89 7.62 -25.60 -9.20
N THR A 90 7.31 -26.89 -9.10
CA THR A 90 7.72 -27.91 -10.08
C THR A 90 7.15 -27.60 -11.47
N LEU A 91 5.83 -27.30 -11.55
CA LEU A 91 5.18 -27.02 -12.84
C LEU A 91 5.64 -25.69 -13.46
N VAL A 92 5.85 -24.65 -12.64
CA VAL A 92 6.37 -23.36 -13.11
C VAL A 92 7.78 -23.52 -13.70
N ASN A 93 8.66 -24.29 -13.06
CA ASN A 93 10.00 -24.56 -13.60
C ASN A 93 9.94 -25.37 -14.88
N ALA A 94 9.11 -26.43 -14.93
CA ALA A 94 8.95 -27.23 -16.13
C ALA A 94 8.42 -26.39 -17.31
N ILE A 95 7.51 -25.45 -17.07
CA ILE A 95 7.04 -24.49 -18.09
C ILE A 95 8.17 -23.57 -18.56
N ALA A 96 9.05 -23.14 -17.67
CA ALA A 96 10.19 -22.30 -18.01
C ALA A 96 11.23 -23.04 -18.88
N ASP A 97 11.40 -24.35 -18.65
CA ASP A 97 12.33 -25.22 -19.39
C ASP A 97 11.74 -25.66 -20.73
N GLY A 98 10.41 -25.89 -20.80
CA GLY A 98 9.74 -26.30 -22.03
C GLY A 98 8.22 -26.23 -21.90
N ALA A 99 7.63 -25.09 -22.24
CA ALA A 99 6.18 -24.87 -22.11
C ALA A 99 5.37 -25.80 -23.03
N THR A 100 4.37 -26.48 -22.45
CA THR A 100 3.40 -27.33 -23.17
C THR A 100 1.97 -27.04 -22.70
N VAL A 101 0.99 -27.53 -23.46
CA VAL A 101 -0.44 -27.40 -23.09
C VAL A 101 -0.74 -28.18 -21.81
N GLU A 102 -0.14 -29.36 -21.67
CA GLU A 102 -0.31 -30.27 -20.55
C GLU A 102 0.22 -29.68 -19.25
N LEU A 103 1.37 -29.01 -19.28
CA LEU A 103 1.95 -28.32 -18.12
C LEU A 103 1.10 -27.13 -17.67
N TYR A 104 0.62 -26.32 -18.61
CA TYR A 104 -0.29 -25.21 -18.27
C TYR A 104 -1.63 -25.72 -17.70
N ALA A 105 -2.17 -26.82 -18.25
CA ALA A 105 -3.38 -27.42 -17.73
C ALA A 105 -3.16 -27.98 -16.31
N ALA A 106 -2.04 -28.65 -16.06
CA ALA A 106 -1.69 -29.17 -14.73
C ALA A 106 -1.50 -28.02 -13.70
N LEU A 107 -0.86 -26.92 -14.09
CA LEU A 107 -0.67 -25.76 -13.23
C LEU A 107 -2.01 -25.06 -12.95
N CYS A 108 -2.87 -24.91 -13.97
CA CYS A 108 -4.23 -24.38 -13.80
C CYS A 108 -5.02 -25.19 -12.77
N ASN A 109 -5.05 -26.54 -12.92
CA ASN A 109 -5.67 -27.42 -11.95
C ASN A 109 -5.10 -27.25 -10.53
N THR A 110 -3.79 -27.06 -10.42
CA THR A 110 -3.12 -26.85 -9.13
C THR A 110 -3.57 -25.55 -8.47
N TYR A 111 -3.77 -24.48 -9.25
CA TYR A 111 -4.32 -23.22 -8.75
C TYR A 111 -5.80 -23.35 -8.35
N VAL A 112 -6.61 -24.02 -9.16
CA VAL A 112 -8.04 -24.26 -8.86
C VAL A 112 -8.19 -25.02 -7.53
N GLU A 113 -7.44 -26.11 -7.33
CA GLU A 113 -7.47 -26.89 -6.09
C GLU A 113 -7.01 -26.09 -4.85
N GLN A 114 -6.20 -25.03 -5.04
CA GLN A 114 -5.80 -24.11 -3.98
C GLN A 114 -6.76 -22.93 -3.78
N ASN A 115 -7.87 -22.89 -4.50
CA ASN A 115 -8.77 -21.72 -4.53
C ASN A 115 -8.13 -20.42 -5.05
N LYS A 116 -7.11 -20.54 -5.92
CA LYS A 116 -6.39 -19.43 -6.55
C LYS A 116 -6.91 -19.20 -7.98
N ILE A 117 -8.22 -18.96 -8.12
CA ILE A 117 -8.89 -18.83 -9.43
C ILE A 117 -8.30 -17.68 -10.24
N LEU A 118 -8.04 -16.52 -9.61
CA LEU A 118 -7.46 -15.36 -10.28
C LEU A 118 -6.07 -15.64 -10.85
N ASP A 119 -5.24 -16.39 -10.11
CA ASP A 119 -3.91 -16.78 -10.58
C ASP A 119 -4.01 -17.70 -11.80
N ALA A 120 -4.97 -18.66 -11.77
CA ALA A 120 -5.25 -19.54 -12.89
C ALA A 120 -5.71 -18.77 -14.14
N VAL A 121 -6.66 -17.84 -13.99
CA VAL A 121 -7.13 -16.97 -15.08
C VAL A 121 -5.98 -16.15 -15.65
N THR A 122 -5.24 -15.45 -14.77
CA THR A 122 -4.14 -14.58 -15.16
C THR A 122 -3.04 -15.34 -15.90
N MET A 123 -2.69 -16.50 -15.43
CA MET A 123 -1.69 -17.36 -16.05
C MET A 123 -2.13 -17.79 -17.46
N LEU A 124 -3.38 -18.27 -17.63
CA LEU A 124 -3.89 -18.73 -18.92
C LEU A 124 -4.12 -17.60 -19.93
N ASP A 125 -4.46 -16.40 -19.45
CA ASP A 125 -4.66 -15.23 -20.32
C ASP A 125 -3.33 -14.61 -20.80
N ASN A 126 -2.22 -14.85 -20.11
CA ASN A 126 -0.91 -14.29 -20.40
C ASN A 126 0.10 -15.29 -21.01
N ILE A 127 -0.35 -16.40 -21.60
CA ILE A 127 0.53 -17.36 -22.27
C ILE A 127 1.19 -16.70 -23.47
N SER A 128 2.52 -16.54 -23.41
CA SER A 128 3.31 -15.82 -24.42
C SER A 128 3.48 -16.58 -25.74
N ASN A 129 3.42 -17.93 -25.74
CA ASN A 129 3.51 -18.75 -26.95
C ASN A 129 2.14 -18.79 -27.66
N PRO A 130 2.01 -18.22 -28.89
CA PRO A 130 0.72 -18.13 -29.57
C PRO A 130 0.08 -19.49 -29.92
N GLN A 131 0.89 -20.52 -30.14
CA GLN A 131 0.39 -21.87 -30.50
C GLN A 131 -0.20 -22.56 -29.26
N ILE A 132 0.50 -22.50 -28.14
CA ILE A 132 0.01 -23.04 -26.85
C ILE A 132 -1.21 -22.26 -26.39
N SER A 133 -1.17 -20.93 -26.47
CA SER A 133 -2.30 -20.06 -26.13
C SER A 133 -3.55 -20.44 -26.93
N ALA A 134 -3.43 -20.62 -28.25
CA ALA A 134 -4.57 -21.00 -29.10
C ALA A 134 -5.13 -22.38 -28.73
N GLN A 135 -4.27 -23.36 -28.40
CA GLN A 135 -4.72 -24.69 -27.98
C GLN A 135 -5.41 -24.65 -26.62
N ILE A 136 -4.85 -23.94 -25.66
CA ILE A 136 -5.47 -23.74 -24.34
C ILE A 136 -6.83 -23.03 -24.47
N GLN A 137 -6.91 -21.95 -25.28
CA GLN A 137 -8.17 -21.23 -25.50
C GLN A 137 -9.25 -22.14 -26.12
N ALA A 138 -8.88 -23.08 -26.99
CA ALA A 138 -9.81 -24.05 -27.56
C ALA A 138 -10.31 -25.11 -26.55
N MET A 139 -9.57 -25.32 -25.45
CA MET A 139 -9.89 -26.29 -24.40
C MET A 139 -10.60 -25.65 -23.20
N ARG A 140 -10.46 -24.34 -23.02
CA ARG A 140 -11.10 -23.60 -21.92
C ARG A 140 -12.62 -23.58 -22.10
N PRO A 141 -13.39 -23.64 -20.99
CA PRO A 141 -14.80 -23.32 -21.06
C PRO A 141 -15.00 -21.89 -21.58
N ALA A 142 -16.10 -21.64 -22.27
CA ALA A 142 -16.47 -20.27 -22.63
C ALA A 142 -16.68 -19.43 -21.36
N ALA A 143 -16.25 -18.17 -21.40
CA ALA A 143 -16.51 -17.24 -20.30
C ALA A 143 -18.04 -17.05 -20.10
N PRO A 144 -18.50 -16.83 -18.86
CA PRO A 144 -19.90 -16.54 -18.61
C PRO A 144 -20.37 -15.31 -19.38
N VAL A 145 -21.54 -15.43 -20.02
CA VAL A 145 -22.20 -14.35 -20.75
C VAL A 145 -23.58 -14.15 -20.15
N ALA A 146 -23.93 -12.91 -19.86
CA ALA A 146 -25.25 -12.55 -19.36
C ALA A 146 -26.20 -12.28 -20.53
N ASP A 147 -27.49 -12.43 -20.29
CA ASP A 147 -28.59 -12.15 -21.25
C ASP A 147 -28.90 -10.66 -21.38
N TYR A 148 -28.48 -9.83 -20.41
CA TYR A 148 -28.56 -8.38 -20.46
C TYR A 148 -27.17 -7.77 -20.72
N GLU A 149 -27.10 -6.73 -21.55
CA GLU A 149 -25.89 -5.93 -21.75
C GLU A 149 -25.61 -5.07 -20.49
N GLU A 150 -24.36 -4.62 -20.32
CA GLU A 150 -24.03 -3.66 -19.27
C GLU A 150 -24.75 -2.34 -19.48
N GLY A 151 -25.18 -1.71 -18.39
CA GLY A 151 -25.85 -0.41 -18.48
C GLY A 151 -26.90 -0.14 -17.42
N PHE A 152 -27.66 0.92 -17.67
CA PHE A 152 -28.75 1.37 -16.81
C PHE A 152 -30.09 0.74 -17.23
N TYR A 153 -30.85 0.28 -16.23
CA TYR A 153 -32.20 -0.29 -16.40
C TYR A 153 -33.16 0.39 -15.43
N SER A 154 -34.22 1.00 -15.95
CA SER A 154 -35.24 1.69 -15.16
C SER A 154 -36.20 0.74 -14.42
N GLU A 155 -36.14 -0.57 -14.70
CA GLU A 155 -36.98 -1.59 -14.09
C GLU A 155 -36.10 -2.69 -13.50
N TYR A 156 -36.66 -3.44 -12.54
CA TYR A 156 -35.96 -4.61 -11.99
C TYR A 156 -35.64 -5.62 -13.10
N ILE A 157 -34.40 -6.03 -13.15
CA ILE A 157 -33.94 -7.07 -14.10
C ILE A 157 -33.47 -8.30 -13.36
N THR A 158 -33.57 -9.42 -14.06
CA THR A 158 -33.08 -10.70 -13.56
C THR A 158 -32.08 -11.25 -14.56
N ILE A 159 -30.85 -11.45 -14.15
CA ILE A 159 -29.74 -11.81 -15.02
C ILE A 159 -29.64 -13.32 -15.13
N THR A 160 -29.67 -13.82 -16.36
CA THR A 160 -29.39 -15.22 -16.68
C THR A 160 -28.00 -15.33 -17.28
N MET A 161 -27.13 -16.14 -16.67
CA MET A 161 -25.79 -16.38 -17.19
C MET A 161 -25.70 -17.75 -17.88
N THR A 162 -24.94 -17.77 -18.98
CA THR A 162 -24.59 -18.99 -19.71
C THR A 162 -23.08 -19.06 -19.91
N ALA A 163 -22.50 -20.25 -19.83
CA ALA A 163 -21.08 -20.47 -20.05
C ALA A 163 -20.84 -21.81 -20.78
N GLY A 164 -19.61 -22.22 -20.93
CA GLY A 164 -19.23 -23.56 -21.38
C GLY A 164 -19.56 -24.65 -20.34
N ASP A 165 -19.15 -25.89 -20.62
CA ASP A 165 -19.33 -27.01 -19.69
C ASP A 165 -18.52 -26.79 -18.41
N GLY A 166 -19.20 -26.66 -17.27
CA GLY A 166 -18.57 -26.42 -15.97
C GLY A 166 -19.50 -25.72 -14.98
N THR A 167 -18.92 -25.27 -13.88
CA THR A 167 -19.63 -24.50 -12.84
C THR A 167 -19.24 -23.03 -12.95
N ILE A 168 -20.22 -22.14 -12.98
CA ILE A 168 -19.99 -20.68 -12.93
C ILE A 168 -19.92 -20.26 -11.47
N TYR A 169 -18.82 -19.62 -11.08
CA TYR A 169 -18.67 -18.92 -9.81
C TYR A 169 -18.76 -17.42 -10.05
N TYR A 170 -19.46 -16.70 -9.17
CA TYR A 170 -19.67 -15.26 -9.34
C TYR A 170 -19.69 -14.48 -8.03
N THR A 171 -19.51 -13.17 -8.14
CA THR A 171 -19.67 -12.17 -7.08
C THR A 171 -20.59 -11.05 -7.58
N LEU A 172 -21.18 -10.28 -6.66
CA LEU A 172 -22.08 -9.14 -6.96
C LEU A 172 -21.51 -7.79 -6.54
N ASP A 173 -20.39 -7.81 -5.86
CA ASP A 173 -19.71 -6.65 -5.26
C ASP A 173 -18.47 -6.19 -6.05
N GLY A 174 -18.18 -6.88 -7.16
CA GLY A 174 -17.00 -6.61 -7.97
C GLY A 174 -15.71 -7.23 -7.45
N ASP A 175 -15.74 -8.05 -6.42
CA ASP A 175 -14.61 -8.87 -6.00
C ASP A 175 -14.30 -9.98 -7.02
N TYR A 176 -13.08 -10.50 -6.99
CA TYR A 176 -12.71 -11.60 -7.87
C TYR A 176 -13.34 -12.93 -7.37
N PRO A 177 -14.03 -13.67 -8.25
CA PRO A 177 -14.63 -14.94 -7.86
C PRO A 177 -13.58 -16.00 -7.51
N SER A 178 -13.92 -16.82 -6.52
CA SER A 178 -13.16 -17.95 -6.02
C SER A 178 -14.04 -19.19 -5.93
N MET A 179 -13.52 -20.35 -5.55
CA MET A 179 -14.32 -21.56 -5.31
C MET A 179 -15.27 -21.44 -4.10
N ASP A 180 -15.05 -20.43 -3.23
CA ASP A 180 -15.91 -20.13 -2.09
C ASP A 180 -16.97 -19.06 -2.42
N SER A 181 -16.94 -18.50 -3.64
CA SER A 181 -17.95 -17.56 -4.14
C SER A 181 -19.25 -18.28 -4.47
N LEU A 182 -20.28 -17.51 -4.78
CA LEU A 182 -21.58 -18.07 -5.16
C LEU A 182 -21.44 -18.91 -6.46
N ASP A 183 -22.02 -20.10 -6.45
CA ASP A 183 -22.19 -20.92 -7.65
C ASP A 183 -23.54 -20.59 -8.32
N TYR A 184 -23.50 -20.43 -9.64
CA TYR A 184 -24.66 -20.03 -10.41
C TYR A 184 -25.51 -21.26 -10.79
N PHE A 185 -26.72 -21.31 -10.28
CA PHE A 185 -27.71 -22.37 -10.59
C PHE A 185 -29.12 -21.83 -10.90
N GLU A 186 -29.38 -20.55 -10.59
CA GLU A 186 -30.65 -19.89 -10.88
C GLU A 186 -30.41 -18.40 -11.27
N PRO A 187 -31.36 -17.78 -12.00
CA PRO A 187 -31.25 -16.38 -12.41
C PRO A 187 -31.12 -15.44 -11.21
N ILE A 188 -30.27 -14.42 -11.36
CA ILE A 188 -29.93 -13.45 -10.32
C ILE A 188 -30.85 -12.24 -10.46
N ALA A 189 -31.72 -12.01 -9.49
CA ALA A 189 -32.49 -10.78 -9.40
C ALA A 189 -31.58 -9.66 -8.87
N LEU A 190 -31.47 -8.54 -9.58
CA LEU A 190 -30.68 -7.40 -9.14
C LEU A 190 -31.54 -6.43 -8.34
N ASP A 191 -31.01 -6.01 -7.20
CA ASP A 191 -31.61 -4.94 -6.41
C ASP A 191 -31.37 -3.57 -7.07
N VAL A 192 -32.08 -2.57 -6.58
CA VAL A 192 -31.87 -1.17 -6.97
C VAL A 192 -30.49 -0.72 -6.57
N GLY A 193 -29.78 -0.07 -7.48
CA GLY A 193 -28.42 0.41 -7.28
C GLY A 193 -27.45 -0.18 -8.29
N GLU A 194 -26.16 0.04 -8.05
CA GLU A 194 -25.10 -0.50 -8.88
C GLU A 194 -24.72 -1.91 -8.42
N THR A 195 -24.62 -2.82 -9.37
CA THR A 195 -24.14 -4.19 -9.15
C THR A 195 -23.06 -4.50 -10.16
N VAL A 196 -21.88 -4.89 -9.69
CA VAL A 196 -20.78 -5.36 -10.54
C VAL A 196 -20.68 -6.88 -10.42
N ILE A 197 -21.14 -7.57 -11.46
CA ILE A 197 -21.03 -9.02 -11.53
C ILE A 197 -19.68 -9.38 -12.12
N ARG A 198 -18.86 -10.07 -11.33
CA ARG A 198 -17.68 -10.78 -11.85
C ARG A 198 -17.93 -12.27 -11.82
N SER A 199 -17.61 -12.93 -12.93
CA SER A 199 -17.89 -14.37 -13.04
C SER A 199 -16.81 -15.10 -13.84
N VAL A 200 -16.64 -16.39 -13.50
CA VAL A 200 -15.70 -17.30 -14.15
C VAL A 200 -16.34 -18.68 -14.24
N CYS A 201 -16.09 -19.41 -15.32
CA CYS A 201 -16.50 -20.82 -15.42
C CYS A 201 -15.30 -21.71 -15.11
N VAL A 202 -15.46 -22.64 -14.17
CA VAL A 202 -14.50 -23.73 -13.91
C VAL A 202 -15.01 -24.97 -14.61
N GLY A 203 -14.30 -25.35 -15.66
CA GLY A 203 -14.67 -26.46 -16.53
C GLY A 203 -14.49 -27.83 -15.88
N ASN A 204 -15.26 -28.83 -16.35
CA ASN A 204 -15.10 -30.23 -15.93
C ASN A 204 -13.72 -30.83 -16.24
N ASN A 205 -12.94 -30.18 -17.11
CA ASN A 205 -11.55 -30.53 -17.44
C ASN A 205 -10.53 -29.83 -16.52
N GLY A 206 -11.00 -29.09 -15.51
CA GLY A 206 -10.18 -28.36 -14.55
C GLY A 206 -9.59 -27.06 -15.07
N LEU A 207 -9.86 -26.65 -16.31
CA LEU A 207 -9.46 -25.33 -16.81
C LEU A 207 -10.49 -24.27 -16.44
N VAL A 208 -10.01 -23.03 -16.31
CA VAL A 208 -10.89 -21.88 -16.00
C VAL A 208 -11.10 -21.04 -17.25
N SER A 209 -12.28 -20.44 -17.39
CA SER A 209 -12.56 -19.45 -18.45
C SER A 209 -11.77 -18.15 -18.23
N SER A 210 -11.79 -17.25 -19.18
CA SER A 210 -11.48 -15.86 -18.91
C SER A 210 -12.52 -15.25 -17.97
N LEU A 211 -12.12 -14.21 -17.23
CA LEU A 211 -13.00 -13.48 -16.33
C LEU A 211 -14.02 -12.67 -17.15
N SER A 212 -15.29 -12.76 -16.78
CA SER A 212 -16.35 -11.85 -17.24
C SER A 212 -16.61 -10.80 -16.17
N THR A 213 -16.72 -9.54 -16.57
CA THR A 213 -17.06 -8.43 -15.67
C THR A 213 -18.13 -7.58 -16.36
N ILE A 214 -19.27 -7.41 -15.72
CA ILE A 214 -20.42 -6.69 -16.25
C ILE A 214 -21.00 -5.82 -15.14
N SER A 215 -21.26 -4.54 -15.45
CA SER A 215 -21.81 -3.58 -14.49
C SER A 215 -23.26 -3.25 -14.87
N TYR A 216 -24.14 -3.31 -13.88
CA TYR A 216 -25.55 -2.96 -14.03
C TYR A 216 -25.92 -1.87 -13.03
N THR A 217 -26.75 -0.93 -13.44
CA THR A 217 -27.40 0.03 -12.56
C THR A 217 -28.90 -0.14 -12.71
N VAL A 218 -29.57 -0.61 -11.65
CA VAL A 218 -31.03 -0.84 -11.65
C VAL A 218 -31.72 0.33 -10.98
N GLY A 219 -32.60 1.00 -11.75
CA GLY A 219 -33.29 2.22 -11.37
C GLY A 219 -34.51 2.05 -10.48
N GLY A 220 -35.15 0.92 -10.47
CA GLY A 220 -36.46 0.78 -9.86
C GLY A 220 -37.52 1.66 -10.53
N ILE A 221 -38.65 1.88 -9.86
CA ILE A 221 -39.73 2.75 -10.36
C ILE A 221 -39.20 4.18 -10.43
N VAL A 222 -39.28 4.81 -11.59
CA VAL A 222 -38.91 6.23 -11.80
C VAL A 222 -39.94 7.08 -11.07
N GLU A 223 -39.62 7.56 -9.88
CA GLU A 223 -40.44 8.44 -9.06
C GLU A 223 -39.88 9.86 -9.08
N LEU A 224 -40.77 10.85 -8.98
CA LEU A 224 -40.34 12.23 -8.76
C LEU A 224 -39.62 12.30 -7.40
N ALA A 225 -38.48 12.97 -7.38
CA ALA A 225 -37.77 13.21 -6.14
C ALA A 225 -38.54 14.23 -5.27
N GLU A 226 -38.87 13.82 -4.07
CA GLU A 226 -39.50 14.69 -3.06
C GLU A 226 -38.42 15.18 -2.09
N PHE A 227 -38.04 16.45 -2.20
CA PHE A 227 -37.05 17.07 -1.32
C PHE A 227 -37.71 17.61 -0.06
N ALA A 228 -37.12 17.31 1.10
CA ALA A 228 -37.56 17.82 2.38
C ALA A 228 -36.94 19.20 2.68
N ASP A 229 -35.74 19.47 2.13
CA ASP A 229 -35.02 20.72 2.36
C ASP A 229 -34.84 21.51 1.07
N PRO A 230 -35.31 22.79 1.00
CA PRO A 230 -35.16 23.62 -0.19
C PRO A 230 -33.72 23.96 -0.57
N ALA A 231 -32.80 24.01 0.40
CA ALA A 231 -31.39 24.28 0.11
C ALA A 231 -30.71 23.05 -0.52
N VAL A 232 -31.06 21.85 -0.07
CA VAL A 232 -30.61 20.59 -0.67
C VAL A 232 -31.17 20.46 -2.09
N GLU A 233 -32.47 20.74 -2.29
CA GLU A 233 -33.09 20.75 -3.62
C GLU A 233 -32.35 21.71 -4.56
N ALA A 234 -32.08 22.94 -4.12
CA ALA A 234 -31.41 23.95 -4.93
C ALA A 234 -30.00 23.51 -5.31
N ALA A 235 -29.23 22.94 -4.36
CA ALA A 235 -27.88 22.43 -4.61
C ALA A 235 -27.88 21.24 -5.60
N ILE A 236 -28.84 20.33 -5.50
CA ILE A 236 -28.98 19.19 -6.42
C ILE A 236 -29.35 19.67 -7.81
N ARG A 237 -30.29 20.62 -7.93
CA ARG A 237 -30.68 21.20 -9.24
C ARG A 237 -29.50 21.90 -9.92
N ASP A 238 -28.65 22.56 -9.14
CA ASP A 238 -27.44 23.19 -9.68
C ASP A 238 -26.44 22.14 -10.19
N LEU A 239 -26.24 21.05 -9.47
CA LEU A 239 -25.40 19.94 -9.90
C LEU A 239 -25.92 19.27 -11.19
N LEU A 240 -27.24 19.10 -11.31
CA LEU A 240 -27.87 18.50 -12.48
C LEU A 240 -28.01 19.51 -13.63
N HIS A 241 -27.64 20.78 -13.42
CA HIS A 241 -27.81 21.89 -14.39
C HIS A 241 -29.23 22.06 -14.89
N VAL A 242 -30.24 21.86 -14.01
CA VAL A 242 -31.67 21.99 -14.34
C VAL A 242 -32.30 23.22 -13.68
N GLY A 243 -33.33 23.76 -14.32
CA GLY A 243 -34.06 24.92 -13.80
C GLY A 243 -34.94 24.58 -12.59
N PRO A 244 -35.40 25.61 -11.83
CA PRO A 244 -36.19 25.43 -10.61
C PRO A 244 -37.54 24.75 -10.81
N SER A 245 -38.07 24.72 -12.03
CA SER A 245 -39.37 24.10 -12.37
C SER A 245 -39.22 22.80 -13.17
N ALA A 246 -38.00 22.31 -13.39
CA ALA A 246 -37.78 21.02 -14.04
C ALA A 246 -38.19 19.88 -13.11
N GLU A 247 -38.79 18.84 -13.65
CA GLU A 247 -38.99 17.60 -12.91
C GLU A 247 -37.63 16.95 -12.67
N VAL A 248 -37.38 16.52 -11.42
CA VAL A 248 -36.19 15.73 -11.03
C VAL A 248 -36.68 14.36 -10.57
N TYR A 249 -36.15 13.33 -11.16
CA TYR A 249 -36.51 11.98 -10.83
C TYR A 249 -35.46 11.34 -9.90
N THR A 250 -35.86 10.36 -9.11
CA THR A 250 -34.94 9.63 -8.23
C THR A 250 -33.78 9.01 -8.99
N SER A 251 -33.99 8.58 -10.24
CA SER A 251 -32.94 8.07 -11.12
C SER A 251 -31.86 9.11 -11.47
N ASP A 252 -32.23 10.41 -11.59
CA ASP A 252 -31.29 11.47 -11.92
C ASP A 252 -30.28 11.68 -10.77
N LEU A 253 -30.68 11.35 -9.55
CA LEU A 253 -29.89 11.53 -8.33
C LEU A 253 -28.82 10.45 -8.14
N TRP A 254 -28.89 9.35 -8.86
CA TRP A 254 -27.95 8.24 -8.71
C TRP A 254 -26.61 8.46 -9.40
N GLU A 255 -26.55 9.40 -10.32
CA GLU A 255 -25.33 9.86 -10.95
C GLU A 255 -24.55 10.84 -10.06
N ILE A 256 -25.14 11.30 -8.96
CA ILE A 256 -24.50 12.21 -8.01
C ILE A 256 -23.61 11.38 -7.09
N LEU A 257 -22.31 11.40 -7.39
CA LEU A 257 -21.28 10.68 -6.62
C LEU A 257 -20.56 11.59 -5.61
N ASP A 258 -20.68 12.90 -5.77
CA ASP A 258 -19.97 13.93 -5.01
C ASP A 258 -20.94 15.01 -4.58
N PHE A 259 -21.06 15.26 -3.29
CA PHE A 259 -22.01 16.24 -2.78
C PHE A 259 -21.43 17.09 -1.64
N ASN A 260 -21.49 18.39 -1.86
CA ASN A 260 -21.24 19.37 -0.79
C ASN A 260 -22.57 19.76 -0.18
N PHE A 261 -22.81 19.30 1.05
CA PHE A 261 -24.07 19.54 1.73
C PHE A 261 -24.23 21.04 2.04
N PRO A 262 -25.35 21.67 1.67
CA PRO A 262 -25.54 23.12 1.86
C PRO A 262 -25.51 23.51 3.34
N ALA A 263 -24.76 24.56 3.67
CA ALA A 263 -24.58 24.98 5.06
C ALA A 263 -25.85 25.58 5.71
N ASP A 264 -26.80 26.00 4.90
CA ASP A 264 -28.10 26.55 5.29
C ASP A 264 -29.23 25.51 5.29
N ALA A 265 -28.93 24.25 4.96
CA ALA A 265 -29.90 23.16 5.06
C ALA A 265 -30.15 22.77 6.53
N GLU A 266 -31.40 22.53 6.87
CA GLU A 266 -31.84 22.15 8.20
C GLU A 266 -32.23 20.66 8.30
N VAL A 267 -32.50 20.02 7.15
CA VAL A 267 -33.03 18.64 7.07
C VAL A 267 -32.07 17.74 6.33
N PHE A 268 -31.63 16.67 6.99
CA PHE A 268 -30.62 15.75 6.47
C PHE A 268 -31.21 14.48 5.83
N THR A 269 -32.54 14.31 5.82
CA THR A 269 -33.20 13.11 5.30
C THR A 269 -33.04 12.97 3.77
N ASP A 270 -32.80 14.09 3.07
CA ASP A 270 -32.61 14.10 1.61
C ASP A 270 -31.32 13.39 1.16
N LEU A 271 -30.40 13.11 2.10
CA LEU A 271 -29.25 12.23 1.83
C LEU A 271 -29.68 10.81 1.43
N ASN A 272 -30.87 10.36 1.86
CA ASN A 272 -31.40 9.05 1.45
C ASN A 272 -31.77 9.01 -0.04
N LEU A 273 -31.89 10.17 -0.69
CA LEU A 273 -32.12 10.27 -2.14
C LEU A 273 -30.84 10.05 -2.97
N LEU A 274 -29.66 10.01 -2.31
CA LEU A 274 -28.34 9.95 -2.94
C LEU A 274 -27.60 8.64 -2.58
N PRO A 275 -28.11 7.46 -2.95
CA PRO A 275 -27.61 6.17 -2.45
C PRO A 275 -26.18 5.86 -2.93
N ASN A 276 -25.74 6.43 -4.06
CA ASN A 276 -24.46 6.14 -4.69
C ASN A 276 -23.36 7.15 -4.35
N LEU A 277 -23.58 8.01 -3.33
CA LEU A 277 -22.56 8.97 -2.90
C LEU A 277 -21.25 8.27 -2.52
N ILE A 278 -20.18 8.72 -3.17
CA ILE A 278 -18.80 8.33 -2.90
C ILE A 278 -18.12 9.35 -2.00
N ARG A 279 -18.41 10.65 -2.21
CA ARG A 279 -17.85 11.76 -1.43
C ARG A 279 -18.95 12.67 -0.90
N LEU A 280 -18.84 13.02 0.39
CA LEU A 280 -19.78 13.91 1.06
C LEU A 280 -19.01 14.88 1.95
N THR A 281 -19.32 16.17 1.82
CA THR A 281 -18.67 17.25 2.59
C THR A 281 -19.70 18.06 3.33
N PHE A 282 -19.43 18.36 4.62
CA PHE A 282 -20.15 19.30 5.44
C PHE A 282 -19.21 20.42 5.91
N GLN A 283 -19.67 21.66 5.87
CA GLN A 283 -18.88 22.79 6.32
C GLN A 283 -19.69 23.76 7.17
N GLY A 284 -19.17 24.16 8.34
CA GLY A 284 -19.73 25.23 9.17
C GLY A 284 -21.06 24.91 9.84
N MET A 285 -21.41 23.63 9.97
CA MET A 285 -22.74 23.18 10.42
C MET A 285 -22.74 22.61 11.83
N THR A 286 -23.92 22.56 12.42
CA THR A 286 -24.17 21.78 13.63
C THR A 286 -25.00 20.55 13.28
N LEU A 287 -24.46 19.35 13.57
CA LEU A 287 -25.10 18.08 13.29
C LEU A 287 -25.48 17.41 14.62
N ASP A 288 -26.76 17.47 14.95
CA ASP A 288 -27.27 16.85 16.18
C ASP A 288 -27.25 15.31 16.13
N SER A 289 -27.27 14.73 14.92
CA SER A 289 -27.23 13.30 14.70
C SER A 289 -26.59 12.98 13.34
N LEU A 290 -25.83 11.88 13.30
CA LEU A 290 -25.25 11.33 12.06
C LEU A 290 -26.05 10.13 11.50
N GLN A 291 -27.23 9.82 12.07
CA GLN A 291 -28.00 8.63 11.70
C GLN A 291 -28.41 8.61 10.21
N ASN A 292 -28.61 9.80 9.60
CA ASN A 292 -28.94 9.90 8.18
C ASN A 292 -27.80 9.46 7.23
N LEU A 293 -26.59 9.23 7.75
CA LEU A 293 -25.47 8.71 6.98
C LEU A 293 -25.51 7.17 6.88
N GLN A 294 -26.26 6.48 7.72
CA GLN A 294 -26.24 5.02 7.83
C GLN A 294 -26.59 4.31 6.49
N GLY A 295 -27.42 4.97 5.65
CA GLY A 295 -27.81 4.45 4.34
C GLY A 295 -26.77 4.61 3.22
N LEU A 296 -25.72 5.42 3.46
CA LEU A 296 -24.73 5.76 2.43
C LEU A 296 -23.64 4.68 2.34
N THR A 297 -24.00 3.48 1.94
CA THR A 297 -23.10 2.31 1.96
C THR A 297 -21.96 2.36 0.95
N ALA A 298 -22.09 3.20 -0.10
CA ALA A 298 -21.05 3.43 -1.12
C ALA A 298 -20.02 4.50 -0.71
N LEU A 299 -20.24 5.21 0.42
CA LEU A 299 -19.45 6.36 0.82
C LEU A 299 -18.01 5.97 1.16
N GLN A 300 -17.04 6.55 0.45
CA GLN A 300 -15.61 6.32 0.62
C GLN A 300 -14.90 7.48 1.31
N THR A 301 -15.35 8.70 1.07
CA THR A 301 -14.75 9.92 1.63
C THR A 301 -15.83 10.77 2.30
N LEU A 302 -15.59 11.11 3.56
CA LEU A 302 -16.48 11.97 4.35
C LEU A 302 -15.68 13.07 5.01
N SER A 303 -16.12 14.30 4.83
CA SER A 303 -15.44 15.47 5.39
C SER A 303 -16.39 16.36 6.19
N PHE A 304 -15.98 16.71 7.40
CA PHE A 304 -16.58 17.72 8.23
C PHE A 304 -15.53 18.77 8.56
N THR A 305 -15.76 20.00 8.14
CA THR A 305 -14.87 21.13 8.47
C THR A 305 -15.67 22.22 9.18
N ASP A 306 -15.14 22.73 10.30
CA ASP A 306 -15.82 23.74 11.12
C ASP A 306 -17.21 23.31 11.64
N CYS A 307 -17.47 22.01 11.71
CA CYS A 307 -18.74 21.46 12.16
C CYS A 307 -18.81 21.31 13.69
N ARG A 308 -20.01 21.10 14.24
CA ARG A 308 -20.23 20.80 15.66
C ARG A 308 -21.09 19.56 15.81
N PHE A 309 -20.72 18.75 16.80
CA PHE A 309 -21.40 17.49 17.13
C PHE A 309 -21.77 17.51 18.63
N PRO A 310 -22.92 18.03 19.00
CA PRO A 310 -23.28 18.19 20.42
C PRO A 310 -23.28 16.87 21.21
N ALA A 311 -23.63 15.78 20.56
CA ALA A 311 -23.66 14.44 21.18
C ALA A 311 -22.30 13.71 21.14
N GLU A 312 -21.33 14.16 20.32
CA GLU A 312 -20.05 13.50 20.05
C GLU A 312 -20.16 11.98 19.73
N ASP A 313 -21.34 11.52 19.29
CA ASP A 313 -21.56 10.12 18.90
C ASP A 313 -21.24 9.92 17.42
N LEU A 314 -20.06 9.37 17.16
CA LEU A 314 -19.53 9.08 15.82
C LEU A 314 -19.68 7.60 15.46
N SER A 315 -20.44 6.81 16.24
CA SER A 315 -20.52 5.35 16.05
C SER A 315 -21.09 4.93 14.70
N VAL A 316 -21.95 5.76 14.09
CA VAL A 316 -22.49 5.55 12.75
C VAL A 316 -21.38 5.46 11.70
N LEU A 317 -20.32 6.27 11.84
CA LEU A 317 -19.20 6.32 10.89
C LEU A 317 -18.43 4.97 10.83
N ALA A 318 -18.36 4.29 11.97
CA ALA A 318 -17.75 2.96 12.05
C ALA A 318 -18.57 1.87 11.33
N GLY A 319 -19.84 2.16 11.06
CA GLY A 319 -20.75 1.26 10.34
C GLY A 319 -20.80 1.46 8.82
N LEU A 320 -20.07 2.45 8.28
CA LEU A 320 -19.99 2.71 6.84
C LEU A 320 -18.95 1.78 6.20
N PRO A 321 -19.36 0.77 5.40
CA PRO A 321 -18.48 -0.35 5.03
C PRO A 321 -17.36 0.04 4.09
N MET A 322 -17.56 1.08 3.27
CA MET A 322 -16.61 1.53 2.25
C MET A 322 -15.81 2.76 2.66
N LEU A 323 -16.06 3.32 3.86
CA LEU A 323 -15.41 4.56 4.30
C LEU A 323 -13.93 4.35 4.54
N GLN A 324 -13.10 4.99 3.73
CA GLN A 324 -11.63 4.93 3.77
C GLN A 324 -10.98 6.23 4.20
N SER A 325 -11.63 7.37 3.93
CA SER A 325 -11.12 8.70 4.23
C SER A 325 -12.10 9.49 5.07
N LEU A 326 -11.66 9.93 6.26
CA LEU A 326 -12.45 10.74 7.17
C LEU A 326 -11.70 11.99 7.57
N THR A 327 -12.33 13.15 7.37
CA THR A 327 -11.86 14.46 7.87
C THR A 327 -12.87 15.00 8.87
N MET A 328 -12.40 15.42 10.03
CA MET A 328 -13.19 16.10 11.09
C MET A 328 -12.37 17.25 11.68
N GLU A 329 -12.06 18.22 10.84
CA GLU A 329 -11.19 19.34 11.19
C GLU A 329 -11.96 20.46 11.86
N ASN A 330 -11.43 21.02 12.95
CA ASN A 330 -12.04 22.09 13.74
C ASN A 330 -13.50 21.80 14.14
N CYS A 331 -13.76 20.57 14.58
CA CYS A 331 -15.11 20.12 14.92
C CYS A 331 -15.44 20.19 16.42
N GLY A 332 -14.48 20.64 17.24
CA GLY A 332 -14.64 20.75 18.69
C GLY A 332 -14.68 19.41 19.42
N LEU A 333 -14.16 18.36 18.78
CA LEU A 333 -14.14 17.01 19.36
C LEU A 333 -13.20 16.93 20.57
N SER A 334 -13.69 16.33 21.65
CA SER A 334 -12.89 16.02 22.84
C SER A 334 -12.47 14.54 22.88
N THR A 335 -13.19 13.70 22.15
CA THR A 335 -12.97 12.24 22.09
C THR A 335 -13.28 11.68 20.71
N ILE A 336 -12.60 10.58 20.37
CA ILE A 336 -12.85 9.75 19.17
C ILE A 336 -13.17 8.31 19.56
N ALA A 337 -13.57 8.04 20.80
CA ALA A 337 -13.77 6.69 21.32
C ALA A 337 -14.80 5.89 20.51
N SER A 338 -15.83 6.55 19.97
CA SER A 338 -16.86 5.92 19.13
C SER A 338 -16.37 5.49 17.75
N LEU A 339 -15.19 5.93 17.30
CA LEU A 339 -14.58 5.48 16.05
C LEU A 339 -13.81 4.14 16.16
N SER A 340 -13.73 3.51 17.32
CA SER A 340 -12.91 2.30 17.56
C SER A 340 -13.16 1.12 16.60
N ASN A 341 -14.33 1.07 15.98
CA ASN A 341 -14.70 0.03 15.01
C ASN A 341 -14.48 0.45 13.53
N ALA A 342 -14.02 1.67 13.26
CA ALA A 342 -13.78 2.18 11.90
C ALA A 342 -12.46 1.64 11.31
N GLN A 343 -12.33 0.31 11.21
CA GLN A 343 -11.08 -0.39 10.87
C GLN A 343 -10.69 -0.29 9.38
N HIS A 344 -11.60 0.18 8.54
CA HIS A 344 -11.37 0.33 7.09
C HIS A 344 -10.69 1.67 6.73
N LEU A 345 -10.62 2.62 7.67
CA LEU A 345 -9.98 3.90 7.43
C LEU A 345 -8.50 3.73 7.08
N THR A 346 -8.12 4.39 5.99
CA THR A 346 -6.73 4.53 5.52
C THR A 346 -6.20 5.95 5.73
N TYR A 347 -7.11 6.93 5.74
CA TYR A 347 -6.82 8.34 5.97
C TYR A 347 -7.72 8.89 7.09
N LEU A 348 -7.13 9.58 8.05
CA LEU A 348 -7.86 10.27 9.13
C LEU A 348 -7.24 11.64 9.40
N ASN A 349 -8.03 12.69 9.19
CA ASN A 349 -7.70 14.07 9.61
C ASN A 349 -8.65 14.53 10.71
N ILE A 350 -8.11 14.77 11.89
CA ILE A 350 -8.82 15.26 13.09
C ILE A 350 -8.07 16.46 13.70
N ASN A 351 -7.50 17.28 12.83
CA ASN A 351 -6.78 18.49 13.24
C ASN A 351 -7.69 19.51 13.93
N ASP A 352 -7.08 20.41 14.69
CA ASP A 352 -7.75 21.57 15.31
C ASP A 352 -8.95 21.17 16.21
N ASN A 353 -8.73 20.19 17.07
CA ASN A 353 -9.71 19.70 18.04
C ASN A 353 -9.15 19.78 19.49
N THR A 354 -9.77 19.11 20.45
CA THR A 354 -9.31 19.07 21.85
C THR A 354 -9.08 17.65 22.36
N ILE A 355 -8.72 16.76 21.43
CA ILE A 355 -8.54 15.32 21.66
C ILE A 355 -7.33 15.09 22.58
N ARG A 356 -7.51 14.19 23.57
CA ARG A 356 -6.47 13.83 24.55
C ARG A 356 -6.11 12.35 24.52
N ASN A 357 -7.00 11.51 24.03
CA ASN A 357 -6.85 10.05 24.05
C ASN A 357 -7.02 9.48 22.64
N LEU A 358 -6.08 8.61 22.23
CA LEU A 358 -6.03 7.94 20.92
C LEU A 358 -6.37 6.45 20.99
N ASP A 359 -6.84 5.91 22.14
CA ASP A 359 -7.04 4.46 22.32
C ASP A 359 -7.88 3.81 21.21
N ALA A 360 -8.85 4.55 20.66
CA ALA A 360 -9.68 4.12 19.55
C ALA A 360 -8.87 3.77 18.29
N LEU A 361 -7.73 4.44 18.06
CA LEU A 361 -6.90 4.21 16.88
C LEU A 361 -6.15 2.89 16.92
N SER A 362 -5.97 2.27 18.08
CA SER A 362 -5.18 1.04 18.24
C SER A 362 -5.71 -0.14 17.42
N SER A 363 -6.99 -0.13 17.03
CA SER A 363 -7.63 -1.14 16.19
C SER A 363 -7.59 -0.81 14.68
N MET A 364 -7.24 0.44 14.31
CA MET A 364 -7.27 0.92 12.92
C MET A 364 -5.98 0.57 12.16
N THR A 365 -5.63 -0.70 12.10
CA THR A 365 -4.36 -1.19 11.52
C THR A 365 -4.23 -1.00 10.01
N SER A 366 -5.28 -0.55 9.35
CA SER A 366 -5.29 -0.18 7.92
C SER A 366 -4.82 1.26 7.68
N LEU A 367 -4.73 2.09 8.74
CA LEU A 367 -4.43 3.52 8.62
C LEU A 367 -3.03 3.74 8.02
N GLN A 368 -2.97 4.60 7.00
CA GLN A 368 -1.75 5.00 6.30
C GLN A 368 -1.40 6.46 6.54
N GLU A 369 -2.39 7.33 6.71
CA GLU A 369 -2.19 8.76 6.95
C GLU A 369 -3.01 9.21 8.15
N LEU A 370 -2.36 9.88 9.10
CA LEU A 370 -2.98 10.43 10.31
C LEU A 370 -2.53 11.87 10.52
N HIS A 371 -3.48 12.79 10.47
CA HIS A 371 -3.30 14.19 10.79
C HIS A 371 -4.09 14.53 12.05
N ILE A 372 -3.39 14.91 13.11
CA ILE A 372 -3.97 15.22 14.41
C ILE A 372 -3.22 16.38 15.08
N ASN A 373 -2.80 17.34 14.27
CA ASN A 373 -2.15 18.55 14.78
C ASN A 373 -3.16 19.46 15.55
N HIS A 374 -2.65 20.39 16.32
CA HIS A 374 -3.46 21.31 17.14
C HIS A 374 -4.50 20.58 17.98
N ASN A 375 -4.02 19.67 18.85
CA ASN A 375 -4.84 18.92 19.80
C ASN A 375 -4.24 19.01 21.22
N ALA A 376 -4.72 18.20 22.15
CA ALA A 376 -4.24 18.19 23.53
C ALA A 376 -3.57 16.85 23.92
N LEU A 377 -2.88 16.23 22.95
CA LEU A 377 -2.21 14.94 23.14
C LEU A 377 -0.97 15.06 24.02
N THR A 378 -0.78 14.06 24.89
CA THR A 378 0.43 13.89 25.70
C THR A 378 1.16 12.57 25.43
N SER A 379 0.51 11.63 24.76
CA SER A 379 1.04 10.28 24.49
C SER A 379 0.61 9.77 23.11
N LEU A 380 1.51 8.98 22.48
CA LEU A 380 1.27 8.30 21.21
C LEU A 380 1.16 6.76 21.37
N THR A 381 1.02 6.25 22.58
CA THR A 381 1.07 4.78 22.86
C THR A 381 0.07 3.97 22.04
N ALA A 382 -1.09 4.53 21.75
CA ALA A 382 -2.13 3.88 20.94
C ALA A 382 -1.73 3.68 19.45
N LEU A 383 -0.71 4.38 18.98
CA LEU A 383 -0.26 4.28 17.57
C LEU A 383 0.67 3.09 17.31
N SER A 384 1.16 2.43 18.36
CA SER A 384 2.12 1.33 18.21
C SER A 384 1.65 0.16 17.31
N PRO A 385 0.35 -0.19 17.17
CA PRO A 385 -0.09 -1.23 16.23
C PRO A 385 -0.16 -0.79 14.77
N LEU A 386 -0.02 0.52 14.48
CA LEU A 386 -0.25 1.10 13.15
C LEU A 386 0.97 0.95 12.23
N VAL A 387 1.38 -0.28 11.95
CA VAL A 387 2.60 -0.59 11.19
C VAL A 387 2.56 -0.16 9.71
N LYS A 388 1.36 0.15 9.19
CA LYS A 388 1.15 0.63 7.82
C LYS A 388 1.20 2.15 7.69
N LEU A 389 1.30 2.87 8.81
CA LEU A 389 1.29 4.33 8.81
C LEU A 389 2.50 4.88 8.05
N LYS A 390 2.24 5.75 7.08
CA LYS A 390 3.22 6.40 6.19
C LYS A 390 3.41 7.87 6.52
N VAL A 391 2.30 8.55 6.84
CA VAL A 391 2.31 9.97 7.18
C VAL A 391 1.72 10.15 8.56
N LEU A 392 2.44 10.86 9.44
CA LEU A 392 1.98 11.21 10.77
C LEU A 392 2.28 12.68 11.05
N ASP A 393 1.22 13.46 11.24
CA ASP A 393 1.32 14.83 11.75
C ASP A 393 0.65 14.92 13.13
N VAL A 394 1.49 15.09 14.15
CA VAL A 394 1.08 15.33 15.55
C VAL A 394 1.62 16.65 16.08
N SER A 395 1.92 17.57 15.18
CA SER A 395 2.43 18.88 15.57
C SER A 395 1.44 19.67 16.44
N TYR A 396 1.91 20.68 17.15
CA TYR A 396 1.08 21.52 18.04
C TYR A 396 0.28 20.70 19.04
N ASN A 397 0.98 19.86 19.82
CA ASN A 397 0.43 19.07 20.92
C ASN A 397 1.29 19.26 22.19
N SER A 398 1.17 18.39 23.17
CA SER A 398 1.96 18.39 24.40
C SER A 398 2.72 17.07 24.60
N ILE A 399 3.21 16.50 23.50
CA ILE A 399 3.87 15.18 23.48
C ILE A 399 5.31 15.35 24.00
N SER A 400 5.69 14.53 24.98
CA SER A 400 7.04 14.54 25.55
C SER A 400 7.91 13.36 25.10
N ALA A 401 7.35 12.34 24.46
CA ALA A 401 8.07 11.17 23.98
C ALA A 401 7.39 10.52 22.76
N ILE A 402 8.21 10.04 21.80
CA ILE A 402 7.73 9.41 20.57
C ILE A 402 8.13 7.92 20.44
N ALA A 403 8.69 7.31 21.49
CA ALA A 403 9.14 5.92 21.45
C ALA A 403 8.06 4.92 20.98
N ALA A 404 6.77 5.25 21.21
CA ALA A 404 5.66 4.39 20.82
C ALA A 404 5.52 4.20 19.29
N ILE A 405 6.01 5.14 18.48
CA ILE A 405 5.93 5.04 17.01
C ILE A 405 7.11 4.29 16.39
N ALA A 406 8.04 3.78 17.17
CA ALA A 406 9.17 2.97 16.69
C ALA A 406 8.74 1.70 15.91
N THR A 407 7.51 1.24 16.13
CA THR A 407 6.89 0.10 15.41
C THR A 407 6.23 0.50 14.09
N CYS A 408 6.04 1.79 13.84
CA CYS A 408 5.44 2.31 12.60
C CYS A 408 6.49 2.34 11.48
N VAL A 409 7.08 1.19 11.16
CA VAL A 409 8.23 1.04 10.24
C VAL A 409 7.96 1.43 8.79
N SER A 410 6.71 1.74 8.45
CA SER A 410 6.33 2.24 7.14
C SER A 410 6.34 3.77 7.04
N LEU A 411 6.64 4.50 8.13
CA LEU A 411 6.64 5.95 8.13
C LEU A 411 7.66 6.51 7.13
N GLU A 412 7.16 7.40 6.29
CA GLU A 412 7.87 8.16 5.27
C GLU A 412 7.93 9.65 5.64
N GLU A 413 6.86 10.18 6.25
CA GLU A 413 6.78 11.57 6.73
C GLU A 413 6.33 11.62 8.19
N LEU A 414 7.06 12.37 9.01
CA LEU A 414 6.77 12.59 10.42
C LEU A 414 6.90 14.07 10.77
N ASN A 415 5.82 14.64 11.27
CA ASN A 415 5.81 15.99 11.85
C ASN A 415 5.46 15.93 13.33
N VAL A 416 6.44 16.25 14.17
CA VAL A 416 6.32 16.34 15.64
C VAL A 416 6.65 17.75 16.14
N SER A 417 6.60 18.74 15.27
CA SER A 417 6.94 20.14 15.62
C SER A 417 5.97 20.71 16.67
N ASN A 418 6.43 21.71 17.42
CA ASN A 418 5.61 22.37 18.46
C ASN A 418 5.07 21.37 19.48
N ASN A 419 5.98 20.65 20.13
CA ASN A 419 5.72 19.68 21.19
C ASN A 419 6.71 19.89 22.37
N LEU A 420 6.82 18.93 23.26
CA LEU A 420 7.66 18.98 24.45
C LEU A 420 8.77 17.91 24.43
N LEU A 421 9.22 17.51 23.23
CA LEU A 421 10.20 16.44 23.07
C LEU A 421 11.58 16.90 23.57
N VAL A 422 12.20 16.07 24.39
CA VAL A 422 13.60 16.24 24.85
C VAL A 422 14.59 15.38 24.06
N ASP A 423 14.09 14.30 23.45
CA ASP A 423 14.82 13.40 22.56
C ASP A 423 13.89 12.85 21.46
N LEU A 424 14.48 12.19 20.47
CA LEU A 424 13.73 11.60 19.36
C LEU A 424 13.48 10.08 19.55
N GLY A 425 13.78 9.54 20.74
CA GLY A 425 13.51 8.14 21.08
C GLY A 425 14.11 7.16 20.07
N ALA A 426 13.34 6.14 19.69
CA ALA A 426 13.74 5.07 18.79
C ALA A 426 13.42 5.37 17.30
N ILE A 427 13.68 6.59 16.83
CA ILE A 427 13.44 7.00 15.44
C ILE A 427 14.32 6.25 14.43
N ASP A 428 15.42 5.69 14.90
CA ASP A 428 16.35 4.85 14.12
C ASP A 428 15.71 3.58 13.54
N ASN A 429 14.56 3.15 14.06
CA ASN A 429 13.78 2.07 13.48
C ASN A 429 13.01 2.48 12.21
N LEU A 430 12.83 3.79 11.97
CA LEU A 430 12.03 4.32 10.87
C LEU A 430 12.88 4.49 9.59
N GLN A 431 13.36 3.39 9.05
CA GLN A 431 14.30 3.36 7.93
C GLN A 431 13.74 3.88 6.59
N LYS A 432 12.43 4.08 6.50
CA LYS A 432 11.78 4.67 5.32
C LYS A 432 11.55 6.17 5.44
N LEU A 433 11.89 6.75 6.59
CA LEU A 433 11.63 8.16 6.86
C LEU A 433 12.44 9.06 5.92
N THR A 434 11.72 9.79 5.07
CA THR A 434 12.29 10.74 4.11
C THR A 434 12.12 12.19 4.55
N LYS A 435 11.11 12.48 5.37
CA LYS A 435 10.82 13.82 5.86
C LYS A 435 10.56 13.82 7.35
N LEU A 436 11.32 14.62 8.08
CA LEU A 436 11.16 14.85 9.52
C LEU A 436 11.08 16.34 9.82
N SER A 437 10.02 16.75 10.51
CA SER A 437 9.88 18.07 11.13
C SER A 437 9.78 17.92 12.63
N ALA A 438 10.73 18.46 13.38
CA ALA A 438 10.81 18.42 14.84
C ALA A 438 11.11 19.81 15.43
N ASP A 439 10.65 20.84 14.76
CA ASP A 439 10.85 22.23 15.17
C ASP A 439 10.12 22.56 16.48
N HIS A 440 10.57 23.61 17.16
CA HIS A 440 9.92 24.08 18.38
C HIS A 440 9.69 22.98 19.41
N ASN A 441 10.77 22.29 19.79
CA ASN A 441 10.85 21.29 20.83
C ASN A 441 11.94 21.65 21.86
N GLN A 442 12.34 20.70 22.68
CA GLN A 442 13.39 20.87 23.71
C GLN A 442 14.58 19.93 23.45
N LEU A 443 14.81 19.60 22.16
CA LEU A 443 15.87 18.68 21.75
C LEU A 443 17.25 19.26 22.07
N THR A 444 18.10 18.43 22.66
CA THR A 444 19.51 18.76 22.91
C THR A 444 20.45 17.81 22.19
N ASP A 445 20.03 16.58 21.95
CA ASP A 445 20.76 15.53 21.25
C ASP A 445 19.95 15.02 20.06
N VAL A 446 20.56 15.05 18.88
CA VAL A 446 19.99 14.55 17.62
C VAL A 446 20.93 13.52 16.96
N SER A 447 21.86 12.95 17.72
CA SER A 447 22.84 11.98 17.22
C SER A 447 22.20 10.74 16.61
N ILE A 448 21.03 10.31 17.13
CA ILE A 448 20.25 9.18 16.62
C ILE A 448 19.83 9.37 15.15
N LEU A 449 19.65 10.61 14.68
CA LEU A 449 19.29 10.91 13.28
C LEU A 449 20.36 10.48 12.28
N GLY A 450 21.61 10.30 12.73
CA GLY A 450 22.67 9.78 11.87
C GLY A 450 22.39 8.39 11.28
N SER A 451 21.49 7.64 11.86
CA SER A 451 21.04 6.33 11.34
C SER A 451 19.87 6.41 10.34
N CYS A 452 19.20 7.56 10.24
CA CYS A 452 18.03 7.78 9.36
C CYS A 452 18.49 8.18 7.95
N THR A 453 19.26 7.32 7.29
CA THR A 453 19.97 7.62 6.03
C THR A 453 19.06 7.85 4.81
N SER A 454 17.76 7.57 4.94
CA SER A 454 16.76 7.86 3.90
C SER A 454 16.26 9.30 3.91
N LEU A 455 16.61 10.11 4.93
CA LEU A 455 16.12 11.48 5.04
C LEU A 455 16.55 12.34 3.84
N ILE A 456 15.56 13.03 3.28
CA ILE A 456 15.67 14.01 2.20
C ILE A 456 15.42 15.41 2.74
N SER A 457 14.47 15.56 3.67
CA SER A 457 14.13 16.83 4.31
C SER A 457 14.17 16.68 5.83
N LEU A 458 14.92 17.56 6.49
CA LEU A 458 15.04 17.59 7.94
C LEU A 458 14.88 19.02 8.45
N SER A 459 13.93 19.24 9.36
CA SER A 459 13.78 20.48 10.11
C SER A 459 13.84 20.21 11.61
N ILE A 460 14.77 20.89 12.30
CA ILE A 460 15.02 20.81 13.74
C ILE A 460 15.23 22.22 14.34
N SER A 461 14.61 23.22 13.75
CA SER A 461 14.72 24.62 14.17
C SER A 461 14.08 24.85 15.54
N ASN A 462 14.48 25.93 16.23
CA ASN A 462 13.91 26.30 17.54
C ASN A 462 14.00 25.17 18.58
N ASN A 463 15.21 24.70 18.83
CA ASN A 463 15.58 23.70 19.82
C ASN A 463 16.78 24.15 20.65
N ALA A 464 17.36 23.28 21.45
CA ALA A 464 18.56 23.57 22.25
C ALA A 464 19.77 22.73 21.80
N ILE A 465 19.86 22.44 20.51
CA ILE A 465 20.86 21.55 19.92
C ILE A 465 22.22 22.29 19.83
N THR A 466 23.27 21.60 20.24
CA THR A 466 24.64 22.10 20.17
C THR A 466 25.51 21.31 19.21
N ASP A 467 25.24 20.03 19.02
CA ASP A 467 26.02 19.11 18.19
C ASP A 467 25.12 18.40 17.14
N ILE A 468 25.56 18.50 15.89
CA ILE A 468 24.93 17.87 14.73
C ILE A 468 25.93 17.04 13.91
N ALA A 469 27.07 16.67 14.48
CA ALA A 469 28.15 15.97 13.77
C ALA A 469 27.68 14.62 13.19
N ALA A 470 26.77 13.92 13.88
CA ALA A 470 26.18 12.64 13.42
C ALA A 470 25.44 12.75 12.08
N LEU A 471 24.95 13.95 11.72
CA LEU A 471 24.22 14.18 10.46
C LEU A 471 25.14 14.13 9.23
N ALA A 472 26.44 13.99 9.40
CA ALA A 472 27.39 13.76 8.30
C ALA A 472 27.09 12.49 7.48
N SER A 473 26.36 11.53 8.07
CA SER A 473 25.94 10.27 7.42
C SER A 473 24.75 10.43 6.46
N LEU A 474 24.00 11.55 6.52
CA LEU A 474 22.78 11.81 5.75
C LEU A 474 23.09 12.27 4.33
N LYS A 475 23.51 11.36 3.45
CA LYS A 475 23.93 11.67 2.08
C LYS A 475 22.80 12.09 1.15
N ASN A 476 21.57 11.66 1.44
CA ASN A 476 20.38 11.95 0.63
C ASN A 476 19.70 13.26 1.00
N LEU A 477 20.18 13.95 2.05
CA LEU A 477 19.56 15.18 2.53
C LEU A 477 19.66 16.28 1.47
N GLU A 478 18.52 16.87 1.09
CA GLU A 478 18.39 17.97 0.15
C GLU A 478 18.02 19.29 0.84
N THR A 479 17.17 19.23 1.87
CA THR A 479 16.75 20.40 2.64
C THR A 479 17.06 20.17 4.11
N PHE A 480 17.81 21.12 4.69
CA PHE A 480 18.17 21.09 6.10
C PHE A 480 17.90 22.43 6.78
N GLU A 481 16.99 22.42 7.77
CA GLU A 481 16.59 23.58 8.55
C GLU A 481 16.91 23.36 10.03
N PHE A 482 17.71 24.25 10.61
CA PHE A 482 18.16 24.15 12.01
C PHE A 482 18.31 25.52 12.68
N SER A 483 17.57 26.52 12.21
CA SER A 483 17.63 27.88 12.76
C SER A 483 17.24 27.92 14.24
N TYR A 484 17.69 28.92 14.97
CA TYR A 484 17.39 29.10 16.41
C TYR A 484 17.80 27.90 17.26
N ASN A 485 19.09 27.55 17.19
CA ASN A 485 19.77 26.57 18.01
C ASN A 485 21.07 27.14 18.62
N GLN A 486 21.93 26.28 19.11
CA GLN A 486 23.22 26.67 19.70
C GLN A 486 24.40 26.00 18.98
N ILE A 487 24.26 25.78 17.68
CA ILE A 487 25.19 25.01 16.86
C ILE A 487 26.37 25.89 16.49
N ALA A 488 27.58 25.41 16.80
CA ALA A 488 28.83 26.12 16.50
C ALA A 488 29.57 25.53 15.29
N GLU A 489 29.33 24.27 14.95
CA GLU A 489 30.03 23.55 13.89
C GLU A 489 29.06 22.80 12.99
N LEU A 490 29.29 22.84 11.68
CA LEU A 490 28.55 22.05 10.71
C LEU A 490 29.13 20.62 10.61
N PRO A 491 28.31 19.61 10.26
CA PRO A 491 28.79 18.24 10.01
C PRO A 491 29.83 18.20 8.90
N GLN A 492 30.77 17.26 9.00
CA GLN A 492 31.81 17.06 7.98
C GLN A 492 31.27 16.27 6.79
N TRP A 493 30.40 16.90 6.00
CA TRP A 493 29.85 16.28 4.79
C TRP A 493 30.94 16.13 3.72
N THR A 494 31.08 14.94 3.17
CA THR A 494 31.99 14.65 2.05
C THR A 494 31.25 14.45 0.74
N GLU A 495 30.04 13.91 0.81
CA GLU A 495 29.12 13.65 -0.32
C GLU A 495 27.69 13.79 0.21
N CYS A 496 27.04 14.93 -0.05
CA CYS A 496 25.68 15.17 0.37
C CYS A 496 24.94 15.98 -0.69
N ASN A 497 23.65 15.75 -0.85
CA ASN A 497 22.84 16.36 -1.90
C ASN A 497 22.15 17.66 -1.46
N ILE A 498 22.59 18.29 -0.37
CA ILE A 498 21.96 19.51 0.17
C ILE A 498 21.92 20.59 -0.89
N ARG A 499 20.70 21.07 -1.14
CA ARG A 499 20.37 22.21 -2.02
C ARG A 499 20.00 23.45 -1.23
N THR A 500 19.33 23.25 -0.10
CA THR A 500 18.90 24.33 0.79
C THR A 500 19.40 24.06 2.20
N ILE A 501 20.10 25.03 2.76
CA ILE A 501 20.55 25.03 4.15
C ILE A 501 20.05 26.30 4.85
N SER A 502 19.35 26.15 5.96
CA SER A 502 18.79 27.24 6.76
C SER A 502 19.16 27.05 8.23
N GLY A 503 20.03 27.88 8.73
CA GLY A 503 20.60 27.80 10.08
C GLY A 503 20.83 29.17 10.71
N ALA A 504 19.88 30.08 10.52
CA ALA A 504 19.93 31.41 11.14
C ALA A 504 19.89 31.33 12.68
N TYR A 505 20.43 32.33 13.36
CA TYR A 505 20.46 32.40 14.82
C TYR A 505 21.10 31.16 15.48
N ASN A 506 22.37 30.91 15.11
CA ASN A 506 23.25 29.93 15.69
C ASN A 506 24.61 30.54 16.08
N GLN A 507 25.64 29.73 16.29
CA GLN A 507 26.97 30.16 16.70
C GLN A 507 28.05 29.76 15.66
N LEU A 508 27.65 29.55 14.40
CA LEU A 508 28.55 29.13 13.32
C LEU A 508 29.64 30.18 13.06
N LYS A 509 30.89 29.74 13.01
CA LYS A 509 32.05 30.56 12.64
C LYS A 509 32.66 30.10 11.33
N ASP A 510 32.86 28.83 11.19
CA ASP A 510 33.46 28.20 10.03
C ASP A 510 32.38 27.45 9.20
N ILE A 511 32.27 27.83 7.94
CA ILE A 511 31.39 27.20 6.96
C ILE A 511 32.17 26.54 5.81
N SER A 512 33.47 26.30 6.00
CA SER A 512 34.36 25.74 4.97
C SER A 512 33.85 24.40 4.40
N VAL A 513 33.15 23.61 5.21
CA VAL A 513 32.54 22.33 4.81
C VAL A 513 31.51 22.49 3.68
N LEU A 514 30.87 23.67 3.54
CA LEU A 514 29.90 23.93 2.48
C LEU A 514 30.52 23.86 1.08
N ALA A 515 31.81 24.01 0.94
CA ALA A 515 32.54 23.81 -0.33
C ALA A 515 32.36 22.38 -0.89
N ASN A 516 32.05 21.40 -0.05
CA ASN A 516 31.82 20.02 -0.46
C ASN A 516 30.39 19.77 -0.97
N LEU A 517 29.49 20.75 -0.81
CA LEU A 517 28.06 20.62 -1.16
C LEU A 517 27.79 21.13 -2.58
N HIS A 518 28.14 20.34 -3.59
CA HIS A 518 28.12 20.75 -4.99
C HIS A 518 26.72 21.03 -5.58
N GLN A 519 25.65 20.69 -4.88
CA GLN A 519 24.26 20.96 -5.29
C GLN A 519 23.65 22.17 -4.60
N LEU A 520 24.40 22.85 -3.74
CA LEU A 520 23.93 23.95 -2.90
C LEU A 520 23.39 25.11 -3.76
N SER A 521 22.15 25.52 -3.50
CA SER A 521 21.43 26.56 -4.22
C SER A 521 21.01 27.72 -3.32
N TYR A 522 20.62 27.43 -2.10
CA TYR A 522 20.14 28.42 -1.13
C TYR A 522 20.81 28.26 0.22
N VAL A 523 21.36 29.35 0.73
CA VAL A 523 22.08 29.42 2.01
C VAL A 523 21.50 30.54 2.86
N PHE A 524 20.89 30.23 4.00
CA PHE A 524 20.26 31.15 4.93
C PHE A 524 20.90 30.98 6.32
N LEU A 525 21.95 31.75 6.60
CA LEU A 525 22.77 31.65 7.81
C LEU A 525 22.89 33.02 8.54
N ASP A 526 21.80 33.79 8.52
CA ASP A 526 21.71 35.07 9.21
C ASP A 526 21.99 34.92 10.71
N TYR A 527 22.53 35.98 11.35
CA TYR A 527 22.77 36.04 12.78
C TYR A 527 23.58 34.84 13.32
N ASN A 528 24.75 34.66 12.77
CA ASN A 528 25.79 33.74 13.21
C ASN A 528 27.11 34.55 13.50
N ALA A 529 28.23 33.87 13.61
CA ALA A 529 29.53 34.45 13.80
C ALA A 529 30.50 34.20 12.61
N ILE A 530 29.93 34.09 11.40
CA ILE A 530 30.67 33.76 10.16
C ILE A 530 31.55 34.97 9.76
N GLU A 531 32.83 34.71 9.50
CA GLU A 531 33.80 35.75 9.11
C GLU A 531 34.13 35.70 7.61
N SER A 532 34.00 34.53 6.94
CA SER A 532 34.28 34.34 5.50
C SER A 532 33.21 33.49 4.82
N VAL A 533 32.96 33.83 3.55
CA VAL A 533 32.05 33.09 2.64
C VAL A 533 32.80 32.46 1.46
N ASP A 534 34.14 32.46 1.49
CA ASP A 534 35.00 31.94 0.41
C ASP A 534 34.68 30.49 0.04
N ALA A 535 34.18 29.68 1.01
CA ALA A 535 33.74 28.31 0.80
C ALA A 535 32.59 28.15 -0.21
N LEU A 536 31.87 29.24 -0.47
CA LEU A 536 30.71 29.23 -1.39
C LEU A 536 31.08 29.70 -2.80
N ALA A 537 32.30 30.19 -3.01
CA ALA A 537 32.72 30.81 -4.28
C ALA A 537 32.63 29.87 -5.49
N ASP A 538 32.89 28.57 -5.29
CA ASP A 538 32.90 27.56 -6.34
C ASP A 538 31.55 26.80 -6.45
N SER A 539 30.51 27.25 -5.77
CA SER A 539 29.18 26.59 -5.77
C SER A 539 28.40 26.95 -7.04
N PHE A 540 28.51 26.11 -8.04
CA PHE A 540 27.97 26.35 -9.40
C PHE A 540 26.44 26.59 -9.45
N TYR A 541 25.66 25.98 -8.56
CA TYR A 541 24.20 26.07 -8.52
C TYR A 541 23.71 27.14 -7.52
N LEU A 542 24.59 27.91 -6.89
CA LEU A 542 24.23 28.87 -5.86
C LEU A 542 23.45 30.06 -6.45
N ILE A 543 22.29 30.32 -5.89
CA ILE A 543 21.33 31.34 -6.32
C ILE A 543 21.29 32.49 -5.29
N GLN A 544 21.20 32.13 -4.00
CA GLN A 544 21.01 33.11 -2.94
C GLN A 544 21.77 32.74 -1.67
N VAL A 545 22.38 33.75 -1.06
CA VAL A 545 23.05 33.65 0.24
C VAL A 545 22.54 34.77 1.15
N ASN A 546 21.96 34.41 2.28
CA ASN A 546 21.58 35.33 3.34
C ASN A 546 22.50 35.12 4.55
N ILE A 547 23.27 36.14 4.90
CA ILE A 547 24.22 36.13 6.01
C ILE A 547 24.17 37.45 6.80
N TYR A 548 23.00 38.08 6.85
CA TYR A 548 22.81 39.32 7.61
C TYR A 548 23.16 39.11 9.10
N GLY A 549 23.72 40.12 9.75
CA GLY A 549 24.10 40.01 11.16
C GLY A 549 25.29 39.09 11.45
N ASN A 550 26.16 38.81 10.42
CA ASN A 550 27.43 38.11 10.57
C ASN A 550 28.62 39.09 10.39
N PRO A 551 29.78 38.84 11.01
CA PRO A 551 30.95 39.68 10.86
C PRO A 551 31.70 39.51 9.52
N VAL A 552 31.01 39.19 8.45
CA VAL A 552 31.55 39.02 7.10
C VAL A 552 31.94 40.38 6.52
N LYS A 553 33.19 40.54 6.12
CA LYS A 553 33.75 41.80 5.59
C LYS A 553 33.85 41.81 4.06
N ASP A 554 33.97 40.66 3.45
CA ASP A 554 34.18 40.54 2.00
C ASP A 554 33.25 39.48 1.42
N VAL A 555 32.41 39.87 0.46
CA VAL A 555 31.49 38.99 -0.30
C VAL A 555 31.83 39.02 -1.80
N SER A 556 32.97 39.61 -2.18
CA SER A 556 33.35 39.79 -3.59
C SER A 556 33.43 38.49 -4.37
N ALA A 557 33.79 37.39 -3.70
CA ALA A 557 33.80 36.03 -4.27
C ALA A 557 32.43 35.58 -4.77
N LEU A 558 31.34 36.01 -4.15
CA LEU A 558 29.96 35.63 -4.50
C LEU A 558 29.34 36.59 -5.55
N THR A 559 29.60 37.89 -5.40
CA THR A 559 29.02 38.91 -6.28
C THR A 559 29.58 38.87 -7.70
N ALA A 560 30.71 38.19 -7.92
CA ALA A 560 31.30 37.97 -9.23
C ALA A 560 30.47 36.97 -10.11
N HIS A 561 29.52 36.26 -9.53
CA HIS A 561 28.74 35.14 -10.18
C HIS A 561 27.22 35.36 -10.25
N ASP A 562 26.77 36.64 -10.18
CA ASP A 562 25.34 37.01 -10.20
C ASP A 562 24.49 36.37 -9.07
N ILE A 563 25.15 36.00 -7.96
CA ILE A 563 24.46 35.41 -6.78
C ILE A 563 23.83 36.55 -5.97
N ILE A 564 22.61 36.35 -5.51
CA ILE A 564 21.93 37.29 -4.61
C ILE A 564 22.54 37.15 -3.22
N VAL A 565 23.23 38.17 -2.74
CA VAL A 565 23.86 38.16 -1.41
C VAL A 565 23.23 39.23 -0.52
N ASN A 566 22.60 38.80 0.55
CA ASN A 566 22.03 39.65 1.61
C ASN A 566 22.95 39.62 2.82
N TYR A 567 23.69 40.73 3.08
CA TYR A 567 24.62 40.85 4.19
C TYR A 567 24.60 42.28 4.75
N ASP A 568 25.15 42.46 5.93
CA ASP A 568 25.34 43.79 6.53
C ASP A 568 26.79 44.25 6.38
N PRO A 569 27.09 45.24 5.50
CA PRO A 569 28.45 45.71 5.28
C PRO A 569 28.98 46.55 6.44
N THR A 570 28.19 46.84 7.47
CA THR A 570 28.53 47.77 8.57
C THR A 570 28.86 47.09 9.91
N VAL A 571 28.76 45.79 10.00
CA VAL A 571 29.04 45.02 11.23
C VAL A 571 30.50 44.68 11.39
#